data_bf0981e163e2f5bb695b10e0b9acfc49
#
_entry.id   bf0981e163e2f5bb695b10e0b9acfc49
#
_cell.length_a   1.000
_cell.length_b   1.000
_cell.length_c   1.000
_cell.angle_alpha   90.00
_cell.angle_beta   90.00
_cell.angle_gamma   90.00
#
_symmetry.space_group_name_H-M   'P 1'
#
loop_
_entity.id
_entity.type
_entity.pdbx_description
1 polymer ?
#
loop_
_entity_poly.entity_id
_entity_poly.type
_entity_poly.pdbx_seq_one_letter_code
_entity_poly.pdbx_strand_id
1 'polypeptide(L)'
;MLEFNADTPTSIYEAGIVQWYWLQDFAKEKDQFNSIHEKLIDYWNVLMPYLHKGKLHFTCVKRSLEDLTTVEYLRDCAIQAKLDTKLVFIDEIGWEEGKKVFVDMENEEITNIFKLYPYEWLVNEDFGKNILNDTNRTNWIEPAWRMILSNKAILPILWHLYPNHPLLLKSYFDQGDLLSYVKKPILSREGANIEIVRAGTTVEKTKGEYGEEGYVFQELFELPNFDGNHPVIGSWVIGQQAAGIGIREANTLITNNTSRFIPHLIEG
;
A
#
# COMPACT_ATOMS: atom_id res chain seq x y z
N MET A 1 -7.59 8.85 -10.79
CA MET A 1 -6.79 8.29 -9.67
C MET A 1 -7.26 8.92 -8.37
N LEU A 2 -7.67 8.11 -7.39
CA LEU A 2 -8.13 8.60 -6.09
C LEU A 2 -6.98 8.75 -5.09
N GLU A 3 -6.04 7.82 -5.10
CA GLU A 3 -4.81 7.82 -4.30
C GLU A 3 -3.77 6.86 -4.89
N PHE A 4 -2.58 6.87 -4.36
CA PHE A 4 -1.51 5.94 -4.69
C PHE A 4 -0.87 5.42 -3.40
N ASN A 5 -0.88 4.12 -3.20
CA ASN A 5 -0.29 3.44 -2.05
C ASN A 5 1.01 2.77 -2.50
N ALA A 6 2.16 3.31 -2.10
CA ALA A 6 3.46 2.88 -2.59
C ALA A 6 4.41 2.36 -1.51
N ASP A 7 4.00 2.41 -0.23
CA ASP A 7 4.87 2.04 0.89
C ASP A 7 4.44 0.74 1.58
N THR A 8 3.13 0.54 1.78
CA THR A 8 2.59 -0.62 2.49
C THR A 8 1.51 -1.30 1.65
N PRO A 9 1.85 -2.31 0.84
CA PRO A 9 0.90 -3.00 -0.03
C PRO A 9 0.02 -3.96 0.77
N THR A 10 -1.15 -3.51 1.20
CA THR A 10 -2.17 -4.33 1.85
C THR A 10 -3.22 -4.83 0.85
N SER A 11 -4.00 -5.88 1.21
CA SER A 11 -5.00 -6.55 0.34
C SER A 11 -4.41 -7.23 -0.91
N ILE A 12 -3.11 -7.49 -0.93
CA ILE A 12 -2.47 -8.18 -2.06
C ILE A 12 -2.76 -9.69 -2.04
N TYR A 13 -2.95 -10.28 -0.86
CA TYR A 13 -3.30 -11.69 -0.71
C TYR A 13 -4.72 -11.96 -1.25
N GLU A 14 -5.67 -11.10 -0.93
CA GLU A 14 -7.03 -11.18 -1.46
C GLU A 14 -7.03 -11.00 -2.98
N ALA A 15 -6.27 -10.02 -3.49
CA ALA A 15 -6.19 -9.73 -4.91
C ALA A 15 -5.39 -10.78 -5.71
N GLY A 16 -4.36 -11.37 -5.15
CA GLY A 16 -3.52 -12.36 -5.83
C GLY A 16 -4.07 -13.79 -5.73
N ILE A 17 -4.54 -14.19 -4.56
CA ILE A 17 -4.80 -15.58 -4.21
C ILE A 17 -6.29 -15.86 -3.97
N VAL A 18 -6.95 -15.10 -3.06
CA VAL A 18 -8.31 -15.42 -2.64
C VAL A 18 -9.28 -15.34 -3.81
N GLN A 19 -9.23 -14.27 -4.60
CA GLN A 19 -10.12 -14.14 -5.77
C GLN A 19 -9.83 -15.15 -6.87
N TRP A 20 -8.59 -15.64 -6.99
CA TRP A 20 -8.25 -16.69 -7.95
C TRP A 20 -8.87 -18.03 -7.55
N TYR A 21 -8.80 -18.42 -6.27
CA TYR A 21 -9.48 -19.63 -5.79
C TYR A 21 -10.99 -19.51 -5.94
N TRP A 22 -11.59 -18.35 -5.63
CA TRP A 22 -13.00 -18.11 -5.89
C TRP A 22 -13.35 -18.34 -7.37
N LEU A 23 -12.53 -17.87 -8.31
CA LEU A 23 -12.76 -18.09 -9.74
C LEU A 23 -12.71 -19.59 -10.09
N GLN A 24 -11.74 -20.34 -9.55
CA GLN A 24 -11.62 -21.78 -9.81
C GLN A 24 -12.85 -22.57 -9.31
N ASP A 25 -13.44 -22.13 -8.21
CA ASP A 25 -14.62 -22.78 -7.63
C ASP A 25 -15.92 -22.35 -8.31
N PHE A 26 -16.01 -21.10 -8.76
CA PHE A 26 -17.25 -20.50 -9.27
C PHE A 26 -17.39 -20.56 -10.79
N ALA A 27 -16.31 -20.25 -11.53
CA ALA A 27 -16.32 -20.10 -12.99
C ALA A 27 -14.92 -20.35 -13.58
N LYS A 28 -14.39 -21.56 -13.41
CA LYS A 28 -13.01 -21.93 -13.80
C LYS A 28 -12.69 -21.78 -15.30
N GLU A 29 -13.73 -21.69 -16.15
CA GLU A 29 -13.62 -21.46 -17.59
C GLU A 29 -13.49 -19.98 -17.96
N LYS A 30 -13.63 -19.09 -16.99
CA LYS A 30 -13.47 -17.64 -17.14
C LYS A 30 -12.07 -17.20 -16.77
N ASP A 31 -11.77 -15.93 -17.02
CA ASP A 31 -10.48 -15.32 -16.75
C ASP A 31 -10.59 -14.18 -15.74
N GLN A 32 -9.46 -13.78 -15.17
CA GLN A 32 -9.31 -12.63 -14.27
C GLN A 32 -8.16 -11.75 -14.75
N PHE A 33 -8.26 -10.45 -14.53
CA PHE A 33 -7.09 -9.58 -14.60
C PHE A 33 -6.27 -9.75 -13.31
N ASN A 34 -5.53 -10.85 -13.23
CA ASN A 34 -4.78 -11.26 -12.06
C ASN A 34 -3.54 -12.07 -12.47
N SER A 35 -2.41 -11.40 -12.59
CA SER A 35 -1.08 -11.97 -12.76
C SER A 35 -0.15 -11.52 -11.60
N ILE A 36 -0.75 -11.25 -10.44
CA ILE A 36 -0.03 -10.72 -9.27
C ILE A 36 1.01 -11.72 -8.79
N HIS A 37 0.63 -12.98 -8.62
CA HIS A 37 1.48 -14.03 -8.07
C HIS A 37 2.73 -14.25 -8.93
N GLU A 38 2.55 -14.47 -10.22
CA GLU A 38 3.62 -14.70 -11.17
C GLU A 38 4.56 -13.50 -11.24
N LYS A 39 4.00 -12.30 -11.33
CA LYS A 39 4.82 -11.07 -11.40
C LYS A 39 5.57 -10.76 -10.11
N LEU A 40 5.07 -11.16 -8.95
CA LEU A 40 5.83 -11.06 -7.70
C LEU A 40 7.06 -11.96 -7.74
N ILE A 41 6.90 -13.24 -8.15
CA ILE A 41 8.00 -14.17 -8.26
C ILE A 41 9.03 -13.67 -9.29
N ASP A 42 8.57 -13.25 -10.46
CA ASP A 42 9.43 -12.71 -11.51
C ASP A 42 10.19 -11.47 -11.04
N TYR A 43 9.52 -10.59 -10.32
CA TYR A 43 10.15 -9.35 -9.85
C TYR A 43 11.16 -9.59 -8.72
N TRP A 44 10.94 -10.57 -7.85
CA TRP A 44 11.96 -11.01 -6.90
C TRP A 44 13.23 -11.50 -7.61
N ASN A 45 13.09 -12.23 -8.72
CA ASN A 45 14.23 -12.62 -9.54
C ASN A 45 14.97 -11.41 -10.16
N VAL A 46 14.23 -10.37 -10.57
CA VAL A 46 14.81 -9.09 -11.05
C VAL A 46 15.55 -8.36 -9.95
N LEU A 47 15.05 -8.39 -8.72
CA LEU A 47 15.67 -7.70 -7.56
C LEU A 47 16.89 -8.45 -7.02
N MET A 48 16.96 -9.78 -7.17
CA MET A 48 18.01 -10.62 -6.59
C MET A 48 19.44 -10.10 -6.81
N PRO A 49 19.85 -9.64 -8.00
CA PRO A 49 21.21 -9.12 -8.24
C PRO A 49 21.53 -7.82 -7.48
N TYR A 50 20.52 -7.12 -6.99
CA TYR A 50 20.65 -5.84 -6.28
C TYR A 50 20.60 -6.00 -4.76
N LEU A 51 20.31 -7.22 -4.27
CA LEU A 51 20.30 -7.52 -2.84
C LEU A 51 21.75 -7.70 -2.34
N HIS A 52 21.99 -7.28 -1.10
CA HIS A 52 23.22 -7.62 -0.40
C HIS A 52 23.30 -9.12 -0.12
N LYS A 53 24.51 -9.62 0.14
CA LYS A 53 24.67 -10.99 0.62
C LYS A 53 23.95 -11.18 1.95
N GLY A 54 23.28 -12.32 2.13
CA GLY A 54 22.55 -12.68 3.33
C GLY A 54 21.09 -12.96 3.06
N LYS A 55 20.34 -13.09 4.13
CA LYS A 55 18.90 -13.37 4.07
C LYS A 55 18.14 -12.10 3.70
N LEU A 56 17.01 -12.28 3.02
CA LEU A 56 15.98 -11.26 2.87
C LEU A 56 15.01 -11.41 4.04
N HIS A 57 15.08 -10.46 4.97
CA HIS A 57 14.14 -10.42 6.09
C HIS A 57 12.80 -9.83 5.64
N PHE A 58 11.73 -10.28 6.29
CA PHE A 58 10.38 -9.75 6.10
C PHE A 58 9.85 -9.31 7.47
N THR A 59 9.22 -8.14 7.52
CA THR A 59 8.73 -7.60 8.80
C THR A 59 7.36 -6.96 8.71
N CYS A 60 6.60 -7.12 9.78
CA CYS A 60 5.32 -6.45 10.03
C CYS A 60 5.07 -6.30 11.53
N VAL A 61 3.94 -5.69 11.89
CA VAL A 61 3.47 -5.60 13.28
C VAL A 61 3.01 -6.98 13.78
N LYS A 62 3.53 -7.43 14.91
CA LYS A 62 3.28 -8.77 15.49
C LYS A 62 1.81 -9.10 15.74
N ARG A 63 0.99 -8.09 16.07
CA ARG A 63 -0.41 -8.29 16.47
C ARG A 63 -1.43 -8.11 15.35
N SER A 64 -0.97 -7.83 14.13
CA SER A 64 -1.82 -7.70 12.93
C SER A 64 -1.80 -9.00 12.13
N LEU A 65 -2.89 -9.75 12.15
CA LEU A 65 -3.02 -10.97 11.34
C LEU A 65 -3.07 -10.64 9.84
N GLU A 66 -3.68 -9.54 9.47
CA GLU A 66 -3.75 -9.06 8.08
C GLU A 66 -2.34 -8.75 7.53
N ASP A 67 -1.55 -8.00 8.31
CA ASP A 67 -0.18 -7.68 7.92
C ASP A 67 0.68 -8.94 7.84
N LEU A 68 0.57 -9.85 8.82
CA LEU A 68 1.30 -11.10 8.82
C LEU A 68 0.95 -11.96 7.59
N THR A 69 -0.34 -12.08 7.25
CA THR A 69 -0.76 -12.82 6.06
C THR A 69 -0.20 -12.21 4.78
N THR A 70 -0.23 -10.88 4.67
CA THR A 70 0.34 -10.14 3.54
C THR A 70 1.86 -10.39 3.43
N VAL A 71 2.57 -10.27 4.53
CA VAL A 71 4.04 -10.45 4.56
C VAL A 71 4.45 -11.89 4.27
N GLU A 72 3.75 -12.88 4.85
CA GLU A 72 4.03 -14.29 4.58
C GLU A 72 3.73 -14.67 3.12
N TYR A 73 2.70 -14.09 2.51
CA TYR A 73 2.44 -14.29 1.08
C TYR A 73 3.58 -13.72 0.21
N LEU A 74 4.03 -12.51 0.48
CA LEU A 74 5.16 -11.90 -0.24
C LEU A 74 6.46 -12.67 -0.03
N ARG A 75 6.66 -13.20 1.19
CA ARG A 75 7.79 -14.05 1.53
C ARG A 75 7.73 -15.39 0.81
N ASP A 76 6.57 -16.01 0.70
CA ASP A 76 6.38 -17.24 -0.08
C ASP A 76 6.74 -17.03 -1.56
N CYS A 77 6.32 -15.91 -2.17
CA CYS A 77 6.75 -15.55 -3.52
C CYS A 77 8.29 -15.41 -3.63
N ALA A 78 8.94 -14.85 -2.62
CA ALA A 78 10.40 -14.73 -2.59
C ALA A 78 11.09 -16.11 -2.44
N ILE A 79 10.52 -17.01 -1.64
CA ILE A 79 10.99 -18.41 -1.52
C ILE A 79 10.85 -19.14 -2.86
N GLN A 80 9.73 -18.96 -3.56
CA GLN A 80 9.54 -19.53 -4.90
C GLN A 80 10.57 -18.98 -5.91
N ALA A 81 10.97 -17.72 -5.76
CA ALA A 81 12.10 -17.13 -6.50
C ALA A 81 13.48 -17.58 -6.00
N LYS A 82 13.56 -18.56 -5.05
CA LYS A 82 14.80 -19.13 -4.50
C LYS A 82 15.63 -18.20 -3.64
N LEU A 83 15.04 -17.17 -3.07
CA LEU A 83 15.67 -16.32 -2.06
C LEU A 83 15.66 -17.03 -0.69
N ASP A 84 16.75 -16.88 0.06
CA ASP A 84 16.80 -17.28 1.47
C ASP A 84 16.13 -16.18 2.31
N THR A 85 15.10 -16.55 3.06
CA THR A 85 14.23 -15.57 3.72
C THR A 85 14.07 -15.85 5.21
N LYS A 86 13.79 -14.81 6.00
CA LYS A 86 13.50 -14.91 7.42
C LYS A 86 12.41 -13.90 7.83
N LEU A 87 11.43 -14.34 8.62
CA LEU A 87 10.46 -13.44 9.25
C LEU A 87 11.06 -12.91 10.56
N VAL A 88 10.89 -11.62 10.81
CA VAL A 88 11.17 -10.94 12.08
C VAL A 88 10.07 -9.88 12.30
N PHE A 89 9.50 -9.77 13.49
CA PHE A 89 8.55 -8.70 13.73
C PHE A 89 9.25 -7.37 13.97
N ILE A 90 8.56 -6.26 13.65
CA ILE A 90 9.17 -4.93 13.68
C ILE A 90 9.73 -4.57 15.07
N ASP A 91 9.08 -5.00 16.14
CA ASP A 91 9.47 -4.82 17.52
C ASP A 91 10.56 -5.80 18.03
N GLU A 92 10.96 -6.75 17.19
CA GLU A 92 12.03 -7.72 17.43
C GLU A 92 13.33 -7.38 16.71
N ILE A 93 13.33 -6.32 15.88
CA ILE A 93 14.54 -5.83 15.22
C ILE A 93 15.42 -5.14 16.25
N GLY A 94 16.65 -5.62 16.40
CA GLY A 94 17.68 -5.06 17.29
C GLY A 94 18.61 -4.09 16.57
N TRP A 95 19.38 -3.34 17.36
CA TRP A 95 20.43 -2.46 16.90
C TRP A 95 21.73 -2.78 17.64
N GLU A 96 22.78 -3.15 16.92
CA GLU A 96 24.10 -3.34 17.48
C GLU A 96 24.90 -2.04 17.42
N GLU A 97 25.00 -1.37 18.58
CA GLU A 97 25.59 -0.04 18.69
C GLU A 97 27.09 -0.01 18.29
N GLY A 98 27.84 -1.06 18.61
CA GLY A 98 29.27 -1.14 18.33
C GLY A 98 29.58 -1.20 16.84
N LYS A 99 28.75 -1.88 16.07
CA LYS A 99 28.89 -2.02 14.62
C LYS A 99 28.01 -1.03 13.86
N LYS A 100 26.97 -0.48 14.50
CA LYS A 100 25.92 0.34 13.89
C LYS A 100 25.22 -0.40 12.75
N VAL A 101 24.63 -1.54 13.08
CA VAL A 101 23.87 -2.40 12.15
C VAL A 101 22.59 -2.90 12.79
N PHE A 102 21.59 -3.14 11.96
CA PHE A 102 20.38 -3.85 12.39
C PHE A 102 20.65 -5.35 12.51
N VAL A 103 20.06 -5.98 13.54
CA VAL A 103 20.18 -7.40 13.82
C VAL A 103 18.83 -8.02 14.13
N ASP A 104 18.69 -9.31 13.87
CA ASP A 104 17.52 -10.07 14.27
C ASP A 104 17.68 -10.69 15.68
N MET A 105 16.71 -11.52 16.09
CA MET A 105 16.68 -12.16 17.42
C MET A 105 17.84 -13.15 17.67
N GLU A 106 18.48 -13.65 16.62
CA GLU A 106 19.67 -14.50 16.72
C GLU A 106 20.98 -13.71 16.58
N ASN A 107 20.92 -12.37 16.56
CA ASN A 107 22.03 -11.46 16.31
C ASN A 107 22.66 -11.63 14.90
N GLU A 108 21.91 -12.14 13.93
CA GLU A 108 22.31 -12.08 12.52
C GLU A 108 22.08 -10.67 11.96
N GLU A 109 23.04 -10.17 11.19
CA GLU A 109 22.92 -8.83 10.59
C GLU A 109 21.82 -8.78 9.53
N ILE A 110 20.93 -7.80 9.61
CA ILE A 110 19.89 -7.55 8.63
C ILE A 110 20.48 -6.66 7.54
N THR A 111 20.65 -7.20 6.34
CA THR A 111 21.20 -6.49 5.19
C THR A 111 20.17 -6.18 4.12
N ASN A 112 19.07 -6.94 4.08
CA ASN A 112 17.93 -6.74 3.20
C ASN A 112 16.66 -6.99 4.01
N ILE A 113 15.69 -6.11 3.88
CA ILE A 113 14.42 -6.23 4.61
C ILE A 113 13.25 -5.67 3.80
N PHE A 114 12.22 -6.50 3.61
CA PHE A 114 10.91 -6.04 3.20
C PHE A 114 10.11 -5.65 4.44
N LYS A 115 9.64 -4.41 4.50
CA LYS A 115 8.85 -3.92 5.63
C LYS A 115 7.39 -3.63 5.24
N LEU A 116 6.46 -4.22 5.94
CA LEU A 116 5.07 -3.78 5.97
C LEU A 116 4.86 -2.91 7.21
N TYR A 117 5.53 -1.77 7.22
CA TYR A 117 5.49 -0.79 8.29
C TYR A 117 5.65 0.61 7.71
N PRO A 118 4.74 1.56 7.98
CA PRO A 118 4.77 2.87 7.35
C PRO A 118 6.04 3.67 7.67
N TYR A 119 6.63 4.29 6.67
CA TYR A 119 7.78 5.17 6.90
C TYR A 119 7.43 6.37 7.78
N GLU A 120 6.21 6.93 7.66
CA GLU A 120 5.78 8.06 8.50
C GLU A 120 5.74 7.70 9.99
N TRP A 121 5.60 6.43 10.35
CA TRP A 121 5.77 5.97 11.72
C TRP A 121 7.24 5.78 12.06
N LEU A 122 7.96 5.08 11.20
CA LEU A 122 9.36 4.72 11.40
C LEU A 122 10.26 5.96 11.60
N VAL A 123 10.07 7.04 10.82
CA VAL A 123 10.89 8.26 10.93
C VAL A 123 10.58 9.08 12.20
N ASN A 124 9.42 8.88 12.80
CA ASN A 124 9.02 9.55 14.04
C ASN A 124 9.42 8.78 15.30
N GLU A 125 9.86 7.53 15.17
CA GLU A 125 10.33 6.71 16.27
C GLU A 125 11.83 6.92 16.51
N ASP A 126 12.25 6.93 17.79
CA ASP A 126 13.68 7.07 18.12
C ASP A 126 14.51 5.93 17.55
N PHE A 127 13.99 4.71 17.54
CA PHE A 127 14.68 3.55 16.96
C PHE A 127 14.85 3.68 15.44
N GLY A 128 13.88 4.23 14.75
CA GLY A 128 13.91 4.41 13.29
C GLY A 128 15.03 5.35 12.82
N LYS A 129 15.50 6.26 13.68
CA LYS A 129 16.65 7.15 13.40
C LYS A 129 17.95 6.39 13.13
N ASN A 130 18.04 5.12 13.58
CA ASN A 130 19.20 4.27 13.32
C ASN A 130 19.43 4.01 11.81
N ILE A 131 18.39 4.09 10.98
CA ILE A 131 18.50 3.97 9.52
C ILE A 131 19.55 4.97 8.97
N LEU A 132 19.63 6.16 9.53
CA LEU A 132 20.58 7.19 9.08
C LEU A 132 22.04 6.88 9.46
N ASN A 133 22.25 6.00 10.43
CA ASN A 133 23.55 5.63 10.97
C ASN A 133 23.98 4.21 10.58
N ASP A 134 23.13 3.49 9.85
CA ASP A 134 23.36 2.10 9.47
C ASP A 134 24.56 1.96 8.53
N THR A 135 25.61 1.29 9.00
CA THR A 135 26.86 1.07 8.25
C THR A 135 26.71 0.03 7.15
N ASN A 136 25.77 -0.91 7.30
CA ASN A 136 25.45 -1.89 6.25
C ASN A 136 24.69 -1.27 5.07
N ARG A 137 24.09 -0.10 5.27
CA ARG A 137 23.15 0.49 4.30
C ARG A 137 22.11 -0.54 3.88
N THR A 138 21.44 -1.10 4.89
CA THR A 138 20.40 -2.13 4.71
C THR A 138 19.45 -1.74 3.58
N ASN A 139 19.22 -2.67 2.66
CA ASN A 139 18.23 -2.49 1.61
C ASN A 139 16.83 -2.59 2.19
N TRP A 140 16.20 -1.45 2.41
CA TRP A 140 14.80 -1.35 2.83
C TRP A 140 13.89 -1.40 1.60
N ILE A 141 12.96 -2.36 1.56
CA ILE A 141 11.96 -2.56 0.52
C ILE A 141 10.58 -2.36 1.16
N GLU A 142 9.76 -1.48 0.71
CA GLU A 142 9.98 -0.48 -0.34
C GLU A 142 11.01 0.58 0.11
N PRO A 143 11.72 1.24 -0.82
CA PRO A 143 12.73 2.23 -0.46
C PRO A 143 12.10 3.54 0.07
N ALA A 144 12.85 4.29 0.89
CA ALA A 144 12.34 5.46 1.62
C ALA A 144 11.71 6.56 0.74
N TRP A 145 12.15 6.75 -0.50
CA TRP A 145 11.54 7.74 -1.40
C TRP A 145 10.07 7.42 -1.76
N ARG A 146 9.62 6.17 -1.54
CA ARG A 146 8.22 5.79 -1.70
C ARG A 146 7.27 6.54 -0.74
N MET A 147 7.76 7.07 0.38
CA MET A 147 7.00 7.97 1.26
C MET A 147 6.33 9.11 0.48
N ILE A 148 7.03 9.66 -0.52
CA ILE A 148 6.53 10.78 -1.33
C ILE A 148 5.29 10.33 -2.13
N LEU A 149 5.31 9.10 -2.64
CA LEU A 149 4.21 8.56 -3.45
C LEU A 149 3.04 8.08 -2.59
N SER A 150 3.29 7.60 -1.38
CA SER A 150 2.24 7.18 -0.44
C SER A 150 1.54 8.34 0.26
N ASN A 151 2.10 9.53 0.15
CA ASN A 151 1.57 10.76 0.72
C ASN A 151 0.55 11.39 -0.25
N LYS A 152 -0.64 11.73 0.24
CA LYS A 152 -1.70 12.29 -0.62
C LYS A 152 -1.37 13.66 -1.22
N ALA A 153 -0.35 14.36 -0.70
CA ALA A 153 0.18 15.58 -1.32
C ALA A 153 0.71 15.36 -2.74
N ILE A 154 1.00 14.11 -3.14
CA ILE A 154 1.35 13.78 -4.53
C ILE A 154 0.22 14.13 -5.51
N LEU A 155 -1.04 14.11 -5.10
CA LEU A 155 -2.19 14.37 -5.97
C LEU A 155 -2.21 15.82 -6.50
N PRO A 156 -2.10 16.88 -5.68
CA PRO A 156 -1.95 18.25 -6.18
C PRO A 156 -0.69 18.45 -7.03
N ILE A 157 0.41 17.79 -6.68
CA ILE A 157 1.67 17.88 -7.44
C ILE A 157 1.47 17.29 -8.84
N LEU A 158 0.90 16.10 -8.94
CA LEU A 158 0.61 15.47 -10.23
C LEU A 158 -0.38 16.28 -11.06
N TRP A 159 -1.42 16.85 -10.44
CA TRP A 159 -2.36 17.71 -11.14
C TRP A 159 -1.69 18.98 -11.68
N HIS A 160 -0.77 19.57 -10.90
CA HIS A 160 0.00 20.72 -11.34
C HIS A 160 0.95 20.40 -12.50
N LEU A 161 1.62 19.25 -12.44
CA LEU A 161 2.57 18.80 -13.47
C LEU A 161 1.87 18.34 -14.76
N TYR A 162 0.70 17.73 -14.63
CA TYR A 162 -0.06 17.13 -15.75
C TYR A 162 -1.53 17.58 -15.72
N PRO A 163 -1.80 18.88 -15.91
CA PRO A 163 -3.17 19.39 -15.86
C PRO A 163 -4.02 18.75 -16.95
N ASN A 164 -5.27 18.44 -16.62
CA ASN A 164 -6.24 17.80 -17.51
C ASN A 164 -5.86 16.39 -18.00
N HIS A 165 -4.91 15.72 -17.32
CA HIS A 165 -4.64 14.32 -17.63
C HIS A 165 -5.89 13.46 -17.33
N PRO A 166 -6.35 12.60 -18.24
CA PRO A 166 -7.65 11.91 -18.11
C PRO A 166 -7.77 10.96 -16.92
N LEU A 167 -6.66 10.52 -16.35
CA LEU A 167 -6.65 9.65 -15.16
C LEU A 167 -6.43 10.41 -13.84
N LEU A 168 -6.26 11.73 -13.89
CA LEU A 168 -6.13 12.56 -12.70
C LEU A 168 -7.41 13.35 -12.46
N LEU A 169 -7.73 13.57 -11.19
CA LEU A 169 -8.75 14.49 -10.74
C LEU A 169 -8.10 15.80 -10.33
N LYS A 170 -8.79 16.92 -10.51
CA LYS A 170 -8.33 18.21 -9.96
C LYS A 170 -8.03 18.04 -8.49
N SER A 171 -6.83 18.44 -8.08
CA SER A 171 -6.38 18.30 -6.71
C SER A 171 -5.55 19.51 -6.30
N TYR A 172 -5.79 20.05 -5.08
CA TYR A 172 -5.18 21.27 -4.58
C TYR A 172 -4.84 21.11 -3.10
N PHE A 173 -3.96 21.96 -2.57
CA PHE A 173 -3.67 22.07 -1.13
C PHE A 173 -4.68 22.91 -0.36
N ASP A 174 -5.56 23.62 -1.05
CA ASP A 174 -6.70 24.35 -0.51
C ASP A 174 -7.96 24.00 -1.32
N GLN A 175 -9.12 24.43 -0.84
CA GLN A 175 -10.38 24.14 -1.52
C GLN A 175 -10.48 24.82 -2.89
N GLY A 176 -9.90 26.02 -3.03
CA GLY A 176 -10.02 26.83 -4.24
C GLY A 176 -11.48 27.06 -4.63
N ASP A 177 -11.77 26.80 -5.90
CA ASP A 177 -13.11 26.95 -6.51
C ASP A 177 -13.91 25.62 -6.58
N LEU A 178 -13.45 24.56 -5.93
CA LEU A 178 -14.15 23.29 -5.90
C LEU A 178 -15.45 23.38 -5.10
N LEU A 179 -16.59 23.16 -5.74
CA LEU A 179 -17.91 23.07 -5.10
C LEU A 179 -18.23 21.65 -4.62
N SER A 180 -17.68 20.66 -5.27
CA SER A 180 -17.79 19.24 -4.89
C SER A 180 -16.40 18.63 -4.81
N TYR A 181 -16.02 18.13 -3.64
CA TYR A 181 -14.68 17.65 -3.38
C TYR A 181 -14.62 16.60 -2.27
N VAL A 182 -13.51 15.90 -2.22
CA VAL A 182 -13.12 15.07 -1.09
C VAL A 182 -11.91 15.73 -0.41
N LYS A 183 -12.09 16.11 0.86
CA LYS A 183 -11.01 16.59 1.72
C LYS A 183 -10.37 15.42 2.41
N LYS A 184 -9.06 15.26 2.24
CA LYS A 184 -8.27 14.13 2.76
C LYS A 184 -7.08 14.66 3.55
N PRO A 185 -6.76 14.12 4.74
CA PRO A 185 -5.46 14.42 5.37
C PRO A 185 -4.31 14.00 4.45
N ILE A 186 -3.23 14.74 4.49
CA ILE A 186 -2.01 14.42 3.72
C ILE A 186 -1.50 13.02 4.07
N LEU A 187 -1.41 12.71 5.36
CA LEU A 187 -1.17 11.37 5.86
C LEU A 187 -2.49 10.86 6.47
N SER A 188 -3.00 9.74 5.97
CA SER A 188 -4.14 9.03 6.58
C SER A 188 -4.27 7.64 5.99
N ARG A 189 -4.86 6.74 6.77
CA ARG A 189 -5.11 5.35 6.43
C ARG A 189 -6.58 5.01 6.67
N GLU A 190 -7.07 3.97 6.00
CA GLU A 190 -8.37 3.33 6.29
C GLU A 190 -9.57 4.28 6.22
N GLY A 191 -9.47 5.31 5.39
CA GLY A 191 -10.54 6.30 5.26
C GLY A 191 -10.69 7.26 6.45
N ALA A 192 -9.69 7.35 7.35
CA ALA A 192 -9.77 8.20 8.53
C ALA A 192 -9.69 9.69 8.18
N ASN A 193 -10.51 10.53 8.87
CA ASN A 193 -10.61 11.99 8.71
C ASN A 193 -10.92 12.47 7.29
N ILE A 194 -11.58 11.65 6.48
CA ILE A 194 -12.04 12.05 5.14
C ILE A 194 -13.38 12.75 5.25
N GLU A 195 -13.57 13.80 4.45
CA GLU A 195 -14.83 14.52 4.32
C GLU A 195 -15.21 14.68 2.84
N ILE A 196 -16.43 14.25 2.49
CA ILE A 196 -17.00 14.38 1.15
C ILE A 196 -17.99 15.53 1.16
N VAL A 197 -17.76 16.51 0.29
CA VAL A 197 -18.63 17.67 0.09
C VAL A 197 -19.20 17.61 -1.31
N ARG A 198 -20.52 17.74 -1.44
CA ARG A 198 -21.24 17.80 -2.71
C ARG A 198 -22.04 19.11 -2.77
N ALA A 199 -21.77 19.92 -3.80
CA ALA A 199 -22.40 21.24 -3.98
C ALA A 199 -22.39 22.09 -2.70
N GLY A 200 -21.24 22.14 -2.01
CA GLY A 200 -21.05 22.91 -0.77
C GLY A 200 -21.64 22.28 0.49
N THR A 201 -22.24 21.09 0.42
CA THR A 201 -22.81 20.40 1.57
C THR A 201 -22.04 19.13 1.90
N THR A 202 -21.64 18.95 3.16
CA THR A 202 -21.00 17.71 3.62
C THR A 202 -22.01 16.56 3.57
N VAL A 203 -21.73 15.54 2.76
CA VAL A 203 -22.60 14.37 2.59
C VAL A 203 -22.11 13.16 3.38
N GLU A 204 -20.81 13.05 3.62
CA GLU A 204 -20.22 12.00 4.45
C GLU A 204 -18.93 12.49 5.11
N LYS A 205 -18.65 12.02 6.32
CA LYS A 205 -17.43 12.36 7.05
C LYS A 205 -17.06 11.24 8.02
N THR A 206 -15.77 10.88 8.04
CA THR A 206 -15.20 9.93 8.98
C THR A 206 -14.43 10.63 10.10
N LYS A 207 -14.26 9.93 11.22
CA LYS A 207 -13.40 10.37 12.33
C LYS A 207 -12.01 9.75 12.20
N GLY A 208 -11.03 10.31 12.92
CA GLY A 208 -9.68 9.81 13.03
C GLY A 208 -8.77 10.82 13.70
N GLU A 209 -7.49 10.50 13.81
CA GLU A 209 -6.47 11.32 14.49
C GLU A 209 -5.48 11.97 13.53
N TYR A 210 -5.74 11.90 12.21
CA TYR A 210 -4.87 12.48 11.18
C TYR A 210 -5.24 13.93 10.86
N GLY A 211 -4.31 14.66 10.24
CA GLY A 211 -4.54 16.00 9.67
C GLY A 211 -3.65 17.09 10.22
N GLU A 212 -2.69 16.78 11.10
CA GLU A 212 -1.72 17.76 11.61
C GLU A 212 -0.84 18.33 10.48
N GLU A 213 -0.51 17.51 9.48
CA GLU A 213 0.31 17.87 8.32
C GLU A 213 -0.48 18.67 7.27
N GLY A 214 -1.78 18.83 7.46
CA GLY A 214 -2.66 19.51 6.53
C GLY A 214 -3.50 18.57 5.67
N TYR A 215 -4.13 19.12 4.64
CA TYR A 215 -5.14 18.44 3.84
C TYR A 215 -4.90 18.63 2.34
N VAL A 216 -5.47 17.70 1.57
CA VAL A 216 -5.62 17.79 0.12
C VAL A 216 -7.10 17.86 -0.20
N PHE A 217 -7.47 18.69 -1.16
CA PHE A 217 -8.82 18.82 -1.70
C PHE A 217 -8.81 18.27 -3.12
N GLN A 218 -9.53 17.19 -3.34
CA GLN A 218 -9.61 16.54 -4.64
C GLN A 218 -11.03 16.62 -5.17
N GLU A 219 -11.21 16.96 -6.44
CA GLU A 219 -12.49 16.94 -7.13
C GLU A 219 -13.24 15.63 -6.84
N LEU A 220 -14.51 15.75 -6.49
CA LEU A 220 -15.34 14.59 -6.21
C LEU A 220 -15.56 13.77 -7.49
N PHE A 221 -15.16 12.52 -7.45
CA PHE A 221 -15.53 11.51 -8.43
C PHE A 221 -16.71 10.71 -7.86
N GLU A 222 -17.85 10.74 -8.54
CA GLU A 222 -19.02 9.99 -8.11
C GLU A 222 -18.79 8.50 -8.36
N LEU A 223 -18.72 7.73 -7.28
CA LEU A 223 -18.61 6.28 -7.36
C LEU A 223 -19.91 5.69 -7.92
N PRO A 224 -19.82 4.64 -8.75
CA PRO A 224 -21.02 3.92 -9.17
C PRO A 224 -21.76 3.37 -7.94
N ASN A 225 -23.07 3.20 -8.09
CA ASN A 225 -23.92 2.63 -7.05
C ASN A 225 -24.61 1.38 -7.61
N PHE A 226 -24.32 0.24 -7.03
CA PHE A 226 -24.96 -1.04 -7.33
C PHE A 226 -25.77 -1.49 -6.12
N ASP A 227 -27.06 -1.20 -6.12
CA ASP A 227 -27.98 -1.54 -5.03
C ASP A 227 -27.51 -1.09 -3.64
N GLY A 228 -27.00 0.15 -3.56
CA GLY A 228 -26.46 0.74 -2.33
C GLY A 228 -25.01 0.39 -2.02
N ASN A 229 -24.31 -0.27 -2.93
CA ASN A 229 -22.90 -0.62 -2.79
C ASN A 229 -22.02 0.23 -3.73
N HIS A 230 -20.93 0.73 -3.20
CA HIS A 230 -20.00 1.61 -3.89
C HIS A 230 -18.63 0.94 -4.03
N PRO A 231 -18.31 0.37 -5.22
CA PRO A 231 -17.02 -0.27 -5.45
C PRO A 231 -15.93 0.76 -5.73
N VAL A 232 -14.72 0.46 -5.23
CA VAL A 232 -13.46 1.13 -5.55
C VAL A 232 -12.50 0.09 -6.09
N ILE A 233 -11.93 0.36 -7.26
CA ILE A 233 -10.98 -0.53 -7.93
C ILE A 233 -9.57 -0.11 -7.57
N GLY A 234 -8.79 -1.04 -7.02
CA GLY A 234 -7.36 -0.94 -6.81
C GLY A 234 -6.60 -1.63 -7.95
N SER A 235 -5.75 -0.91 -8.65
CA SER A 235 -4.86 -1.49 -9.67
C SER A 235 -3.50 -1.81 -9.06
N TRP A 236 -3.08 -3.06 -9.17
CA TRP A 236 -1.77 -3.52 -8.71
C TRP A 236 -0.72 -3.30 -9.78
N VAL A 237 0.41 -2.71 -9.35
CA VAL A 237 1.58 -2.47 -10.20
C VAL A 237 2.79 -3.14 -9.55
N ILE A 238 3.41 -4.08 -10.24
CA ILE A 238 4.60 -4.81 -9.80
C ILE A 238 5.71 -4.58 -10.83
N GLY A 239 6.87 -4.11 -10.40
CA GLY A 239 7.97 -3.82 -11.32
C GLY A 239 7.58 -2.85 -12.43
N GLN A 240 6.75 -1.86 -12.16
CA GLN A 240 6.19 -0.87 -13.10
C GLN A 240 5.27 -1.46 -14.19
N GLN A 241 4.79 -2.68 -14.00
CA GLN A 241 3.82 -3.32 -14.90
C GLN A 241 2.49 -3.52 -14.19
N ALA A 242 1.39 -3.32 -14.91
CA ALA A 242 0.06 -3.67 -14.41
C ALA A 242 0.01 -5.19 -14.13
N ALA A 243 -0.40 -5.57 -12.92
CA ALA A 243 -0.37 -6.95 -12.46
C ALA A 243 -1.75 -7.54 -12.19
N GLY A 244 -2.73 -6.71 -11.90
CA GLY A 244 -4.07 -7.16 -11.60
C GLY A 244 -4.91 -6.06 -10.98
N ILE A 245 -6.14 -6.41 -10.62
CA ILE A 245 -7.05 -5.52 -9.88
C ILE A 245 -7.60 -6.22 -8.65
N GLY A 246 -7.86 -5.40 -7.61
CA GLY A 246 -8.66 -5.76 -6.46
C GLY A 246 -9.84 -4.80 -6.35
N ILE A 247 -11.00 -5.27 -5.91
CA ILE A 247 -12.19 -4.44 -5.74
C ILE A 247 -12.58 -4.43 -4.28
N ARG A 248 -12.67 -3.23 -3.69
CA ARG A 248 -13.23 -3.01 -2.36
C ARG A 248 -14.60 -2.38 -2.51
N GLU A 249 -15.55 -2.83 -1.75
CA GLU A 249 -16.95 -2.37 -1.82
C GLU A 249 -17.52 -2.09 -0.43
N ALA A 250 -18.22 -0.97 -0.32
CA ALA A 250 -18.89 -0.57 0.91
C ALA A 250 -20.29 0.01 0.64
N ASN A 251 -21.14 0.05 1.66
CA ASN A 251 -22.42 0.77 1.62
C ASN A 251 -22.26 2.28 1.87
N THR A 252 -21.03 2.73 2.14
CA THR A 252 -20.61 4.11 2.31
C THR A 252 -19.75 4.56 1.12
N LEU A 253 -19.63 5.86 0.92
CA LEU A 253 -18.78 6.43 -0.15
C LEU A 253 -17.29 6.39 0.24
N ILE A 254 -16.99 6.26 1.53
CA ILE A 254 -15.62 6.19 2.05
C ILE A 254 -15.30 4.74 2.38
N THR A 255 -14.31 4.20 1.68
CA THR A 255 -13.76 2.86 1.92
C THR A 255 -13.00 2.84 3.25
N ASN A 256 -13.18 1.80 4.05
CA ASN A 256 -12.53 1.60 5.35
C ASN A 256 -12.16 0.11 5.55
N ASN A 257 -11.63 -0.26 6.73
CA ASN A 257 -11.22 -1.64 7.03
C ASN A 257 -12.34 -2.68 7.00
N THR A 258 -13.60 -2.26 7.16
CA THR A 258 -14.74 -3.17 7.09
C THR A 258 -15.32 -3.31 5.68
N SER A 259 -14.77 -2.62 4.71
CA SER A 259 -15.18 -2.71 3.31
C SER A 259 -14.88 -4.10 2.75
N ARG A 260 -15.87 -4.67 2.09
CA ARG A 260 -15.79 -6.04 1.55
C ARG A 260 -14.81 -6.11 0.40
N PHE A 261 -14.11 -7.21 0.28
CA PHE A 261 -13.35 -7.55 -0.91
C PHE A 261 -14.27 -8.32 -1.88
N ILE A 262 -14.36 -7.85 -3.13
CA ILE A 262 -15.23 -8.44 -4.15
C ILE A 262 -14.35 -9.03 -5.26
N PRO A 263 -14.42 -10.34 -5.52
CA PRO A 263 -13.72 -10.94 -6.65
C PRO A 263 -14.35 -10.51 -7.97
N HIS A 264 -13.60 -10.62 -9.06
CA HIS A 264 -14.07 -10.31 -10.41
C HIS A 264 -13.80 -11.46 -11.36
N LEU A 265 -14.49 -11.44 -12.48
CA LEU A 265 -14.22 -12.30 -13.64
C LEU A 265 -14.36 -11.47 -14.93
N ILE A 266 -13.75 -11.96 -16.00
CA ILE A 266 -13.87 -11.40 -17.35
C ILE A 266 -14.83 -12.28 -18.13
N GLU A 267 -15.92 -11.68 -18.60
CA GLU A 267 -16.81 -12.32 -19.56
C GLU A 267 -16.23 -12.17 -20.97
N GLY A 268 -15.98 -13.28 -21.65
CA GLY A 268 -15.47 -13.31 -23.01
C GLY A 268 -16.58 -13.13 -24.04
#